data_9932763f4ab3b73f0b8aa34c41e1d256
#
_entry.id   9932763f4ab3b73f0b8aa34c41e1d256
#
_cell.length_a   1.000
_cell.length_b   1.000
_cell.length_c   1.000
_cell.angle_alpha   90.00
_cell.angle_beta   90.00
_cell.angle_gamma   90.00
#
_symmetry.space_group_name_H-M   'P 1'
#
loop_
_entity.id
_entity.type
_entity.pdbx_description
1 polymer ?
#
loop_
_entity_poly.entity_id
_entity_poly.type
_entity_poly.pdbx_seq_one_letter_code
_entity_poly.pdbx_strand_id
1 'polypeptide(L)'
;NKYSIQYTPNAICWSQAPEKLKDLKSQRKRWHMGLMQSLAEHKYIFLNIKYGVVGVFSFLYYFIYEMLSCLIEVFGVVFLFISYFTGFINLKFFITFMCIYIFYSSLISISSIFSEEYFFNINLRIKDKIKLILFSFLEAFGYRQMCSIFRIVAIFKYRTKKNHWEKIERVSYLEQ
;
A
#
# COMPACT_ATOMS: atom_id res chain seq x y z
N ASN A 1 19.96 15.34 -24.23
CA ASN A 1 19.48 16.28 -23.21
C ASN A 1 19.62 15.62 -21.85
N LYS A 2 20.43 16.23 -20.96
CA LYS A 2 20.54 15.79 -19.55
C LYS A 2 19.43 16.50 -18.76
N TYR A 3 18.39 15.78 -18.40
CA TYR A 3 17.35 16.26 -17.49
C TYR A 3 17.80 15.99 -16.05
N SER A 4 17.54 16.94 -15.14
CA SER A 4 17.72 16.76 -13.69
C SER A 4 16.34 16.73 -13.04
N ILE A 5 16.16 15.80 -12.10
CA ILE A 5 14.96 15.72 -11.27
C ILE A 5 15.31 16.30 -9.90
N GLN A 6 14.53 17.28 -9.44
CA GLN A 6 14.69 17.90 -8.13
C GLN A 6 13.45 17.69 -7.28
N TYR A 7 13.65 17.43 -6.01
CA TYR A 7 12.58 17.35 -5.02
C TYR A 7 12.25 18.73 -4.47
N THR A 8 10.96 19.10 -4.51
CA THR A 8 10.48 20.39 -3.97
C THR A 8 9.51 20.13 -2.83
N PRO A 9 9.94 20.26 -1.55
CA PRO A 9 9.11 19.95 -0.39
C PRO A 9 7.95 20.94 -0.19
N ASN A 10 8.05 22.14 -0.75
CA ASN A 10 7.06 23.21 -0.58
C ASN A 10 5.87 23.11 -1.57
N ALA A 11 5.92 22.20 -2.53
CA ALA A 11 4.81 21.98 -3.46
C ALA A 11 3.77 21.04 -2.84
N ILE A 12 2.74 21.61 -2.22
CA ILE A 12 1.67 20.85 -1.54
C ILE A 12 0.49 20.69 -2.50
N CYS A 13 0.05 19.43 -2.68
CA CYS A 13 -1.14 19.11 -3.46
C CYS A 13 -2.23 18.54 -2.53
N TRP A 14 -3.38 19.18 -2.52
CA TRP A 14 -4.56 18.70 -1.80
C TRP A 14 -5.43 17.83 -2.70
N SER A 15 -5.78 16.65 -2.22
CA SER A 15 -6.67 15.75 -2.97
C SER A 15 -7.70 15.13 -2.04
N GLN A 16 -8.91 14.91 -2.58
CA GLN A 16 -9.97 14.24 -1.84
C GLN A 16 -9.68 12.74 -1.71
N ALA A 17 -9.78 12.23 -0.48
CA ALA A 17 -9.73 10.80 -0.21
C ALA A 17 -11.03 10.12 -0.68
N PRO A 18 -10.98 8.84 -1.11
CA PRO A 18 -12.18 8.09 -1.48
C PRO A 18 -13.07 7.85 -0.26
N GLU A 19 -14.32 8.26 -0.33
CA GLU A 19 -15.32 8.08 0.75
C GLU A 19 -16.05 6.74 0.65
N LYS A 20 -16.20 6.21 -0.57
CA LYS A 20 -16.91 4.94 -0.84
C LYS A 20 -15.91 3.81 -1.08
N LEU A 21 -16.24 2.60 -0.62
CA LEU A 21 -15.42 1.40 -0.88
C LEU A 21 -15.21 1.11 -2.37
N LYS A 22 -16.20 1.45 -3.21
CA LYS A 22 -16.10 1.32 -4.68
C LYS A 22 -14.98 2.20 -5.22
N ASP A 23 -14.87 3.43 -4.75
CA ASP A 23 -13.88 4.39 -5.20
C ASP A 23 -12.49 4.04 -4.68
N LEU A 24 -12.40 3.59 -3.41
CA LEU A 24 -11.18 3.03 -2.84
C LEU A 24 -10.68 1.83 -3.66
N LYS A 25 -11.55 0.88 -4.00
CA LYS A 25 -11.22 -0.26 -4.84
C LYS A 25 -10.70 0.16 -6.21
N SER A 26 -11.38 1.11 -6.84
CA SER A 26 -10.97 1.66 -8.15
C SER A 26 -9.62 2.37 -8.06
N GLN A 27 -9.40 3.17 -7.01
CA GLN A 27 -8.14 3.86 -6.76
C GLN A 27 -6.99 2.86 -6.55
N ARG A 28 -7.14 1.86 -5.67
CA ARG A 28 -6.10 0.85 -5.40
C ARG A 28 -5.77 0.01 -6.63
N LYS A 29 -6.78 -0.42 -7.39
CA LYS A 29 -6.58 -1.12 -8.67
C LYS A 29 -5.78 -0.27 -9.66
N ARG A 30 -6.15 1.01 -9.82
CA ARG A 30 -5.49 1.93 -10.74
C ARG A 30 -4.01 2.14 -10.36
N TRP A 31 -3.72 2.40 -9.11
CA TRP A 31 -2.34 2.56 -8.64
C TRP A 31 -1.50 1.32 -8.90
N HIS A 32 -2.05 0.16 -8.60
CA HIS A 32 -1.34 -1.10 -8.81
C HIS A 32 -1.14 -1.43 -10.30
N MET A 33 -2.13 -1.14 -11.15
CA MET A 33 -1.97 -1.26 -12.60
C MET A 33 -0.90 -0.30 -13.15
N GLY A 34 -0.89 0.96 -12.69
CA GLY A 34 0.14 1.92 -13.07
C GLY A 34 1.55 1.46 -12.66
N LEU A 35 1.70 0.90 -11.46
CA LEU A 35 2.96 0.30 -11.02
C LEU A 35 3.41 -0.84 -11.96
N MET A 36 2.50 -1.76 -12.29
CA MET A 36 2.81 -2.87 -13.20
C MET A 36 3.20 -2.38 -14.60
N GLN A 37 2.50 -1.35 -15.12
CA GLN A 37 2.85 -0.74 -16.41
C GLN A 37 4.25 -0.14 -16.36
N SER A 38 4.55 0.64 -15.33
CA SER A 38 5.87 1.27 -15.15
C SER A 38 7.00 0.24 -15.07
N LEU A 39 6.81 -0.83 -14.27
CA LEU A 39 7.79 -1.90 -14.17
C LEU A 39 7.97 -2.67 -15.50
N ALA A 40 6.88 -2.94 -16.21
CA ALA A 40 6.93 -3.64 -17.49
C ALA A 40 7.61 -2.82 -18.58
N GLU A 41 7.37 -1.51 -18.61
CA GLU A 41 7.96 -0.60 -19.60
C GLU A 41 9.46 -0.39 -19.35
N HIS A 42 9.87 -0.37 -18.08
CA HIS A 42 11.25 -0.16 -17.66
C HIS A 42 11.98 -1.45 -17.25
N LYS A 43 11.53 -2.62 -17.70
CA LYS A 43 12.12 -3.93 -17.35
C LYS A 43 13.62 -4.05 -17.64
N TYR A 44 14.16 -3.27 -18.58
CA TYR A 44 15.58 -3.23 -18.91
C TYR A 44 16.47 -2.64 -17.80
N ILE A 45 15.87 -1.98 -16.82
CA ILE A 45 16.56 -1.44 -15.65
C ILE A 45 16.81 -2.56 -14.61
N PHE A 46 16.04 -3.64 -14.63
CA PHE A 46 16.09 -4.72 -13.64
C PHE A 46 17.48 -5.34 -13.55
N LEU A 47 18.07 -5.30 -12.35
CA LEU A 47 19.42 -5.79 -12.03
C LEU A 47 20.53 -5.23 -12.94
N ASN A 48 20.31 -4.12 -13.61
CA ASN A 48 21.29 -3.53 -14.53
C ASN A 48 22.17 -2.50 -13.81
N ILE A 49 23.42 -2.88 -13.56
CA ILE A 49 24.43 -2.08 -12.85
C ILE A 49 24.68 -0.71 -13.52
N LYS A 50 24.43 -0.59 -14.82
CA LYS A 50 24.57 0.70 -15.53
C LYS A 50 23.67 1.81 -14.96
N TYR A 51 22.56 1.44 -14.33
CA TYR A 51 21.63 2.38 -13.67
C TYR A 51 21.92 2.53 -12.16
N GLY A 52 23.06 2.00 -11.67
CA GLY A 52 23.50 2.13 -10.28
C GLY A 52 22.46 1.59 -9.29
N VAL A 53 22.24 2.34 -8.19
CA VAL A 53 21.30 1.99 -7.11
C VAL A 53 19.87 1.80 -7.62
N VAL A 54 19.45 2.58 -8.62
CA VAL A 54 18.09 2.48 -9.18
C VAL A 54 17.84 1.12 -9.82
N GLY A 55 18.84 0.60 -10.57
CA GLY A 55 18.71 -0.71 -11.23
C GLY A 55 18.76 -1.90 -10.28
N VAL A 56 19.62 -1.81 -9.26
CA VAL A 56 19.87 -2.95 -8.36
C VAL A 56 18.89 -2.97 -7.18
N PHE A 57 18.64 -1.81 -6.53
CA PHE A 57 17.82 -1.76 -5.32
C PHE A 57 16.41 -1.23 -5.55
N SER A 58 16.26 -0.06 -6.19
CA SER A 58 14.94 0.57 -6.29
C SER A 58 13.98 -0.26 -7.13
N PHE A 59 14.41 -0.79 -8.26
CA PHE A 59 13.56 -1.62 -9.10
C PHE A 59 13.13 -2.90 -8.39
N LEU A 60 14.06 -3.60 -7.70
CA LEU A 60 13.77 -4.77 -6.88
C LEU A 60 12.79 -4.46 -5.75
N TYR A 61 12.98 -3.32 -5.06
CA TYR A 61 12.07 -2.87 -4.02
C TYR A 61 10.64 -2.74 -4.55
N TYR A 62 10.43 -1.98 -5.64
CA TYR A 62 9.10 -1.81 -6.22
C TYR A 62 8.51 -3.13 -6.75
N PHE A 63 9.33 -4.01 -7.29
CA PHE A 63 8.89 -5.31 -7.78
C PHE A 63 8.46 -6.24 -6.64
N ILE A 64 9.28 -6.40 -5.61
CA ILE A 64 9.03 -7.35 -4.51
C ILE A 64 8.07 -6.73 -3.48
N TYR A 65 8.40 -5.56 -2.93
CA TYR A 65 7.65 -4.96 -1.83
C TYR A 65 6.38 -4.25 -2.27
N GLU A 66 6.35 -3.66 -3.45
CA GLU A 66 5.15 -2.97 -3.91
C GLU A 66 4.26 -3.85 -4.78
N MET A 67 4.81 -4.62 -5.73
CA MET A 67 4.00 -5.40 -6.64
C MET A 67 3.61 -6.76 -6.05
N LEU A 68 4.56 -7.52 -5.49
CA LEU A 68 4.29 -8.88 -5.00
C LEU A 68 3.79 -8.93 -3.56
N SER A 69 3.96 -7.88 -2.75
CA SER A 69 3.57 -7.86 -1.34
C SER A 69 2.11 -8.24 -1.09
N CYS A 70 1.20 -7.80 -1.96
CA CYS A 70 -0.22 -8.13 -1.82
C CYS A 70 -0.51 -9.64 -1.98
N LEU A 71 0.25 -10.32 -2.83
CA LEU A 71 0.16 -11.78 -2.96
C LEU A 71 0.72 -12.46 -1.72
N ILE A 72 1.92 -12.06 -1.28
CA ILE A 72 2.59 -12.63 -0.10
C ILE A 72 1.70 -12.44 1.14
N GLU A 73 1.11 -11.28 1.32
CA GLU A 73 0.23 -10.98 2.45
C GLU A 73 -1.02 -11.87 2.46
N VAL A 74 -1.76 -11.91 1.35
CA VAL A 74 -3.00 -12.70 1.29
C VAL A 74 -2.72 -14.19 1.37
N PHE A 75 -1.73 -14.70 0.63
CA PHE A 75 -1.36 -16.12 0.71
C PHE A 75 -0.80 -16.50 2.08
N GLY A 76 -0.02 -15.62 2.73
CA GLY A 76 0.49 -15.84 4.08
C GLY A 76 -0.64 -15.98 5.10
N VAL A 77 -1.64 -15.09 5.07
CA VAL A 77 -2.81 -15.17 5.94
C VAL A 77 -3.62 -16.45 5.65
N VAL A 78 -3.91 -16.74 4.39
CA VAL A 78 -4.64 -17.97 4.01
C VAL A 78 -3.89 -19.22 4.46
N PHE A 79 -2.58 -19.27 4.23
CA PHE A 79 -1.73 -20.39 4.66
C PHE A 79 -1.74 -20.59 6.18
N LEU A 80 -1.71 -19.50 6.95
CA LEU A 80 -1.78 -19.56 8.41
C LEU A 80 -3.11 -20.18 8.88
N PHE A 81 -4.24 -19.78 8.29
CA PHE A 81 -5.55 -20.36 8.61
C PHE A 81 -5.62 -21.84 8.21
N ILE A 82 -5.17 -22.20 7.01
CA ILE A 82 -5.12 -23.60 6.56
C ILE A 82 -4.27 -24.44 7.53
N SER A 83 -3.08 -23.97 7.90
CA SER A 83 -2.19 -24.68 8.83
C SER A 83 -2.79 -24.89 10.21
N TYR A 84 -3.61 -23.96 10.68
CA TYR A 84 -4.36 -24.14 11.92
C TYR A 84 -5.47 -25.19 11.77
N PHE A 85 -6.30 -25.12 10.74
CA PHE A 85 -7.40 -26.07 10.54
C PHE A 85 -6.94 -27.49 10.20
N THR A 86 -5.77 -27.64 9.59
CA THR A 86 -5.16 -28.95 9.32
C THR A 86 -4.40 -29.53 10.54
N GLY A 87 -4.35 -28.79 11.65
CA GLY A 87 -3.64 -29.23 12.87
C GLY A 87 -2.10 -29.13 12.80
N PHE A 88 -1.57 -28.48 11.75
CA PHE A 88 -0.11 -28.28 11.59
C PHE A 88 0.44 -27.37 12.66
N ILE A 89 -0.34 -26.37 13.10
CA ILE A 89 -0.02 -25.43 14.18
C ILE A 89 -1.08 -25.48 15.27
N ASN A 90 -0.65 -25.35 16.52
CA ASN A 90 -1.56 -25.29 17.64
C ASN A 90 -2.15 -23.88 17.84
N LEU A 91 -3.25 -23.80 18.57
CA LEU A 91 -3.95 -22.54 18.86
C LEU A 91 -3.03 -21.48 19.49
N LYS A 92 -2.15 -21.90 20.41
CA LYS A 92 -1.22 -20.98 21.09
C LYS A 92 -0.30 -20.28 20.08
N PHE A 93 0.29 -21.05 19.17
CA PHE A 93 1.15 -20.50 18.12
C PHE A 93 0.35 -19.56 17.17
N PHE A 94 -0.85 -19.99 16.74
CA PHE A 94 -1.72 -19.18 15.90
C PHE A 94 -2.03 -17.82 16.52
N ILE A 95 -2.47 -17.79 17.78
CA ILE A 95 -2.78 -16.54 18.49
C ILE A 95 -1.52 -15.68 18.66
N THR A 96 -0.41 -16.28 19.08
CA THR A 96 0.86 -15.54 19.27
C THR A 96 1.31 -14.90 17.96
N PHE A 97 1.26 -15.63 16.86
CA PHE A 97 1.63 -15.10 15.53
C PHE A 97 0.70 -13.95 15.10
N MET A 98 -0.61 -14.09 15.29
CA MET A 98 -1.57 -13.03 15.01
C MET A 98 -1.31 -11.78 15.85
N CYS A 99 -1.03 -11.92 17.14
CA CYS A 99 -0.68 -10.80 18.02
C CYS A 99 0.57 -10.07 17.55
N ILE A 100 1.62 -10.80 17.18
CA ILE A 100 2.88 -10.24 16.68
C ILE A 100 2.62 -9.50 15.35
N TYR A 101 1.86 -10.10 14.45
CA TYR A 101 1.52 -9.49 13.16
C TYR A 101 0.79 -8.14 13.33
N ILE A 102 -0.23 -8.12 14.18
CA ILE A 102 -1.01 -6.91 14.46
C ILE A 102 -0.15 -5.85 15.13
N PHE A 103 0.62 -6.24 16.14
CA PHE A 103 1.49 -5.34 16.89
C PHE A 103 2.53 -4.69 15.96
N TYR A 104 3.24 -5.49 15.17
CA TYR A 104 4.25 -5.00 14.24
C TYR A 104 3.66 -4.09 13.15
N SER A 105 2.51 -4.48 12.60
CA SER A 105 1.79 -3.68 11.62
C SER A 105 1.37 -2.31 12.20
N SER A 106 0.84 -2.31 13.42
CA SER A 106 0.43 -1.07 14.11
C SER A 106 1.62 -0.18 14.44
N LEU A 107 2.75 -0.75 14.84
CA LEU A 107 3.98 0.02 15.09
C LEU A 107 4.44 0.77 13.83
N ILE A 108 4.42 0.12 12.67
CA ILE A 108 4.80 0.77 11.40
C ILE A 108 3.83 1.91 11.07
N SER A 109 2.52 1.70 11.19
CA SER A 109 1.51 2.73 10.92
C SER A 109 1.64 3.91 11.89
N ILE A 110 1.85 3.66 13.17
CA ILE A 110 2.06 4.70 14.18
C ILE A 110 3.35 5.48 13.90
N SER A 111 4.44 4.79 13.56
CA SER A 111 5.71 5.42 13.21
C SER A 111 5.58 6.33 11.99
N SER A 112 4.76 5.92 11.00
CA SER A 112 4.46 6.73 9.82
C SER A 112 3.73 8.02 10.19
N ILE A 113 2.71 7.97 11.08
CA ILE A 113 1.97 9.13 11.55
C ILE A 113 2.90 10.14 12.25
N PHE A 114 3.76 9.66 13.14
CA PHE A 114 4.71 10.55 13.83
C PHE A 114 5.78 11.12 12.89
N SER A 115 6.24 10.33 11.92
CA SER A 115 7.19 10.81 10.91
C SER A 115 6.57 11.91 10.05
N GLU A 116 5.32 11.73 9.63
CA GLU A 116 4.60 12.73 8.84
C GLU A 116 4.41 14.04 9.65
N GLU A 117 4.00 13.95 10.90
CA GLU A 117 3.87 15.10 11.80
C GLU A 117 5.21 15.83 11.96
N TYR A 118 6.30 15.10 12.16
CA TYR A 118 7.63 15.66 12.34
C TYR A 118 8.16 16.35 11.08
N PHE A 119 8.07 15.70 9.92
CA PHE A 119 8.65 16.23 8.68
C PHE A 119 7.84 17.39 8.08
N PHE A 120 6.52 17.36 8.22
CA PHE A 120 5.65 18.38 7.63
C PHE A 120 5.18 19.44 8.65
N ASN A 121 5.65 19.40 9.91
CA ASN A 121 5.25 20.31 10.98
C ASN A 121 3.73 20.43 11.14
N ILE A 122 2.99 19.34 10.95
CA ILE A 122 1.53 19.32 11.08
C ILE A 122 1.20 19.13 12.56
N ASN A 123 0.76 20.19 13.23
CA ASN A 123 0.30 20.11 14.62
C ASN A 123 -1.11 19.50 14.69
N LEU A 124 -1.18 18.15 14.76
CA LEU A 124 -2.43 17.45 14.97
C LEU A 124 -2.94 17.67 16.41
N ARG A 125 -4.25 17.84 16.57
CA ARG A 125 -4.88 17.86 17.90
C ARG A 125 -4.68 16.50 18.59
N ILE A 126 -4.52 16.49 19.90
CA ILE A 126 -4.31 15.25 20.68
C ILE A 126 -5.44 14.23 20.44
N LYS A 127 -6.69 14.70 20.33
CA LYS A 127 -7.84 13.84 20.02
C LYS A 127 -7.71 13.15 18.65
N ASP A 128 -7.21 13.84 17.65
CA ASP A 128 -7.02 13.30 16.31
C ASP A 128 -5.84 12.30 16.29
N LYS A 129 -4.76 12.56 17.02
CA LYS A 129 -3.64 11.63 17.22
C LYS A 129 -4.11 10.30 17.84
N ILE A 130 -4.87 10.37 18.94
CA ILE A 130 -5.42 9.19 19.61
C ILE A 130 -6.32 8.40 18.66
N LYS A 131 -7.16 9.09 17.89
CA LYS A 131 -8.04 8.47 16.89
C LYS A 131 -7.24 7.76 15.79
N LEU A 132 -6.18 8.40 15.27
CA LEU A 132 -5.30 7.78 14.27
C LEU A 132 -4.56 6.56 14.81
N ILE A 133 -4.09 6.61 16.05
CA ILE A 133 -3.44 5.46 16.71
C ILE A 133 -4.43 4.30 16.86
N LEU A 134 -5.67 4.56 17.27
CA LEU A 134 -6.70 3.52 17.35
C LEU A 134 -7.01 2.93 15.97
N PHE A 135 -7.10 3.76 14.94
CA PHE A 135 -7.28 3.27 13.56
C PHE A 135 -6.10 2.46 13.05
N SER A 136 -4.87 2.72 13.50
CA SER A 136 -3.69 1.91 13.13
C SER A 136 -3.82 0.45 13.58
N PHE A 137 -4.44 0.21 14.72
CA PHE A 137 -4.77 -1.17 15.16
C PHE A 137 -5.90 -1.79 14.32
N LEU A 138 -6.94 -1.02 14.01
CA LEU A 138 -8.05 -1.50 13.17
C LEU A 138 -7.62 -1.75 11.72
N GLU A 139 -6.65 -1.01 11.22
CA GLU A 139 -6.10 -1.20 9.87
C GLU A 139 -5.51 -2.59 9.69
N ALA A 140 -4.82 -3.12 10.70
CA ALA A 140 -4.26 -4.47 10.68
C ALA A 140 -5.34 -5.56 10.61
N PHE A 141 -6.56 -5.26 11.08
CA PHE A 141 -7.73 -6.14 11.05
C PHE A 141 -8.61 -5.85 9.82
N GLY A 142 -8.37 -6.52 8.72
CA GLY A 142 -9.28 -6.54 7.58
C GLY A 142 -9.06 -5.44 6.53
N TYR A 143 -8.80 -4.18 6.91
CA TYR A 143 -8.65 -3.10 5.93
C TYR A 143 -7.42 -3.32 5.02
N ARG A 144 -6.28 -3.69 5.58
CA ARG A 144 -5.05 -4.00 4.84
C ARG A 144 -5.28 -5.18 3.90
N GLN A 145 -5.84 -6.28 4.38
CA GLN A 145 -6.15 -7.47 3.58
C GLN A 145 -7.14 -7.16 2.47
N MET A 146 -8.16 -6.35 2.74
CA MET A 146 -9.11 -5.88 1.72
C MET A 146 -8.40 -5.08 0.61
N CYS A 147 -7.51 -4.15 0.98
CA CYS A 147 -6.72 -3.40 0.01
C CYS A 147 -5.80 -4.31 -0.81
N SER A 148 -5.19 -5.33 -0.18
CA SER A 148 -4.35 -6.32 -0.87
C SER A 148 -5.15 -7.18 -1.85
N ILE A 149 -6.38 -7.56 -1.51
CA ILE A 149 -7.30 -8.24 -2.45
C ILE A 149 -7.62 -7.33 -3.66
N PHE A 150 -7.86 -6.03 -3.45
CA PHE A 150 -8.10 -5.11 -4.56
C PHE A 150 -6.88 -5.00 -5.51
N ARG A 151 -5.67 -5.04 -4.96
CA ARG A 151 -4.42 -5.05 -5.73
C ARG A 151 -4.26 -6.37 -6.49
N ILE A 152 -4.58 -7.51 -5.90
CA ILE A 152 -4.58 -8.83 -6.56
C ILE A 152 -5.55 -8.85 -7.74
N VAL A 153 -6.75 -8.31 -7.58
CA VAL A 153 -7.72 -8.18 -8.69
C VAL A 153 -7.15 -7.34 -9.84
N ALA A 154 -6.32 -6.34 -9.53
CA ALA A 154 -5.64 -5.56 -10.57
C ALA A 154 -4.62 -6.41 -11.36
N ILE A 155 -3.89 -7.31 -10.70
CA ILE A 155 -2.93 -8.21 -11.36
C ILE A 155 -3.66 -9.08 -12.39
N PHE A 156 -4.75 -9.72 -12.01
CA PHE A 156 -5.52 -10.58 -12.93
C PHE A 156 -6.17 -9.81 -14.09
N LYS A 157 -6.58 -8.55 -13.83
CA LYS A 157 -7.20 -7.70 -14.85
C LYS A 157 -6.18 -6.89 -15.68
N TYR A 158 -4.91 -6.99 -15.38
CA TYR A 158 -3.88 -6.20 -16.05
C TYR A 158 -3.90 -6.35 -17.57
N ARG A 159 -3.96 -7.58 -18.09
CA ARG A 159 -3.94 -7.86 -19.53
C ARG A 159 -5.17 -7.29 -20.27
N THR A 160 -6.33 -7.27 -19.62
CA THR A 160 -7.61 -6.88 -20.26
C THR A 160 -7.97 -5.42 -20.05
N LYS A 161 -7.48 -4.77 -18.98
CA LYS A 161 -7.91 -3.42 -18.61
C LYS A 161 -6.77 -2.41 -18.41
N LYS A 162 -5.54 -2.71 -18.81
CA LYS A 162 -4.39 -1.82 -18.63
C LYS A 162 -4.58 -0.39 -19.20
N ASN A 163 -5.41 -0.24 -20.23
CA ASN A 163 -5.66 1.06 -20.89
C ASN A 163 -7.01 1.68 -20.49
N HIS A 164 -7.77 1.06 -19.59
CA HIS A 164 -9.11 1.55 -19.22
C HIS A 164 -9.07 2.15 -17.81
N TRP A 165 -9.26 3.46 -17.73
CA TRP A 165 -9.30 4.21 -16.48
C TRP A 165 -10.74 4.44 -16.05
N GLU A 166 -11.17 3.83 -14.95
CA GLU A 166 -12.48 4.11 -14.36
C GLU A 166 -12.47 5.53 -13.80
N LYS A 167 -13.46 6.35 -14.14
CA LYS A 167 -13.63 7.70 -13.58
C LYS A 167 -14.08 7.56 -12.13
N ILE A 168 -13.46 8.35 -11.23
CA ILE A 168 -13.89 8.49 -9.84
C ILE A 168 -14.77 9.74 -9.78
N GLU A 169 -15.98 9.61 -9.25
CA GLU A 169 -16.85 10.76 -8.97
C GLU A 169 -16.20 11.58 -7.84
N ARG A 170 -15.94 12.85 -8.12
CA ARG A 170 -15.43 13.81 -7.14
C ARG A 170 -16.56 14.77 -6.79
N VAL A 171 -16.79 14.97 -5.50
CA VAL A 171 -17.72 16.00 -5.03
C VAL A 171 -16.99 17.34 -5.13
N SER A 172 -17.59 18.30 -5.85
CA SER A 172 -17.03 19.64 -5.93
C SER A 172 -17.18 20.33 -4.57
N TYR A 173 -16.08 20.87 -4.04
CA TYR A 173 -16.11 21.69 -2.81
C TYR A 173 -16.74 23.07 -3.03
N LEU A 174 -17.12 23.42 -4.27
CA LEU A 174 -17.72 24.72 -4.61
C LEU A 174 -19.24 24.75 -4.39
N GLU A 175 -19.85 23.65 -3.92
CA GLU A 175 -21.29 23.53 -3.67
C GLU A 175 -21.63 23.39 -2.17
N GLN A 176 -20.71 23.81 -1.27
CA GLN A 176 -20.97 23.88 0.19
C GLN A 176 -20.85 25.29 0.70
#